data_d5d56b02540d360eb44e33639e85880e
#
_entry.id   d5d56b02540d360eb44e33639e85880e
#
_cell.length_a   1.000
_cell.length_b   1.000
_cell.length_c   1.000
_cell.angle_alpha   90.00
_cell.angle_beta   90.00
_cell.angle_gamma   90.00
#
_symmetry.space_group_name_H-M   'P 1'
#
loop_
_entity.id
_entity.type
_entity.pdbx_description
1 polymer ?
#
loop_
_entity_poly.entity_id
_entity_poly.type
_entity_poly.pdbx_seq_one_letter_code
_entity_poly.pdbx_strand_id
1 'polypeptide(L)'
;LREIRNLVKSGVREITLLGQNVNSFGKKEGSCSFPELLFQIHDIEDLLRIRFTTSHPKDLSKNLIDAFSGLNKLCKHIHLPVQSGSNLILRRMNRKYTREEYLEKVDRLHSICPDIAISTDIILGFPGETPEDFDKTLDLIKKVEYDNLFAFKYSDRPYALATGYPGKVSELVKKERLEAVLDLGKEYAAKKNRSLIGSTELILVEGFSKKQRKSVADRKINGRQWSGRTSTNKIVNFTKGRGFYSNDVISKGQMIRVQIDKASVHSLFGTVVEGGEKVSVPTKQRVFPPELVEA
;
A
#
# COMPACT_ATOMS: atom_id res chain seq x y z
N LEU A 1 20.52 -2.40 8.52
CA LEU A 1 20.87 -3.65 7.83
C LEU A 1 21.15 -4.80 8.80
N ARG A 2 21.95 -4.58 9.87
CA ARG A 2 22.26 -5.62 10.86
C ARG A 2 21.01 -6.17 11.54
N GLU A 3 20.09 -5.29 11.95
CA GLU A 3 18.81 -5.68 12.56
C GLU A 3 17.98 -6.55 11.59
N ILE A 4 17.84 -6.11 10.32
CA ILE A 4 17.08 -6.87 9.30
C ILE A 4 17.69 -8.26 9.08
N ARG A 5 19.02 -8.37 8.98
CA ARG A 5 19.68 -9.69 8.86
C ARG A 5 19.40 -10.59 10.05
N ASN A 6 19.38 -10.05 11.27
CA ASN A 6 19.06 -10.82 12.48
C ASN A 6 17.58 -11.29 12.48
N LEU A 7 16.64 -10.42 12.08
CA LEU A 7 15.24 -10.78 11.93
C LEU A 7 15.04 -11.87 10.87
N VAL A 8 15.71 -11.77 9.73
CA VAL A 8 15.64 -12.79 8.67
C VAL A 8 16.19 -14.12 9.14
N LYS A 9 17.31 -14.15 9.88
CA LYS A 9 17.85 -15.37 10.50
C LYS A 9 16.87 -16.00 11.49
N SER A 10 16.04 -15.20 12.17
CA SER A 10 14.96 -15.71 13.06
C SER A 10 13.69 -16.15 12.32
N GLY A 11 13.69 -16.14 10.98
CA GLY A 11 12.59 -16.63 10.14
C GLY A 11 11.63 -15.54 9.63
N VAL A 12 11.93 -14.24 9.83
CA VAL A 12 11.15 -13.15 9.25
C VAL A 12 11.37 -13.12 7.73
N ARG A 13 10.28 -13.05 6.95
CA ARG A 13 10.31 -13.08 5.47
C ARG A 13 9.85 -11.78 4.81
N GLU A 14 9.16 -10.92 5.54
CA GLU A 14 8.74 -9.59 5.09
C GLU A 14 9.07 -8.57 6.16
N ILE A 15 9.58 -7.41 5.74
CA ILE A 15 9.81 -6.25 6.60
C ILE A 15 9.00 -5.06 6.11
N THR A 16 8.62 -4.17 7.03
CA THR A 16 8.01 -2.88 6.71
C THR A 16 8.86 -1.78 7.31
N LEU A 17 9.40 -0.93 6.46
CA LEU A 17 10.15 0.25 6.89
C LEU A 17 9.18 1.36 7.31
N LEU A 18 9.38 1.90 8.48
CA LEU A 18 8.52 2.90 9.10
C LEU A 18 9.30 4.17 9.42
N GLY A 19 8.65 5.33 9.28
CA GLY A 19 9.18 6.63 9.64
C GLY A 19 8.09 7.70 9.52
N GLN A 20 8.32 8.92 9.99
CA GLN A 20 7.36 10.03 9.79
C GLN A 20 7.25 10.43 8.32
N ASN A 21 8.37 10.34 7.59
CA ASN A 21 8.48 10.52 6.15
C ASN A 21 9.65 9.64 5.68
N VAL A 22 9.37 8.37 5.43
CA VAL A 22 10.39 7.34 5.17
C VAL A 22 11.21 7.65 3.93
N ASN A 23 10.61 8.23 2.90
CA ASN A 23 11.30 8.57 1.65
C ASN A 23 12.19 9.82 1.73
N SER A 24 12.26 10.48 2.89
CA SER A 24 13.26 11.51 3.18
C SER A 24 14.51 10.98 3.90
N PHE A 25 14.59 9.66 4.12
CA PHE A 25 15.75 9.03 4.77
C PHE A 25 17.05 9.39 4.04
N GLY A 26 18.09 9.70 4.80
CA GLY A 26 19.43 10.03 4.29
C GLY A 26 19.60 11.43 3.73
N LYS A 27 18.54 12.21 3.48
CA LYS A 27 18.63 13.55 2.88
C LYS A 27 19.42 14.56 3.74
N LYS A 28 19.40 14.43 5.05
CA LYS A 28 20.09 15.34 5.97
C LYS A 28 21.52 14.90 6.27
N GLU A 29 21.79 13.62 6.23
CA GLU A 29 23.03 13.01 6.68
C GLU A 29 24.02 12.72 5.54
N GLY A 30 23.56 12.80 4.29
CA GLY A 30 24.41 12.67 3.09
C GLY A 30 25.04 11.29 2.88
N SER A 31 24.69 10.29 3.68
CA SER A 31 25.41 9.00 3.70
C SER A 31 24.77 7.90 2.86
N CYS A 32 23.44 7.90 2.71
CA CYS A 32 22.70 6.87 1.97
C CYS A 32 21.28 7.35 1.73
N SER A 33 20.82 7.38 0.50
CA SER A 33 19.45 7.73 0.17
C SER A 33 18.47 6.57 0.45
N PHE A 34 17.17 6.86 0.53
CA PHE A 34 16.17 5.82 0.74
C PHE A 34 16.14 4.76 -0.38
N PRO A 35 16.22 5.10 -1.69
CA PRO A 35 16.38 4.11 -2.75
C PRO A 35 17.61 3.22 -2.58
N GLU A 36 18.78 3.79 -2.25
CA GLU A 36 20.00 3.00 -2.01
C GLU A 36 19.85 2.04 -0.83
N LEU A 37 19.18 2.47 0.25
CA LEU A 37 18.83 1.59 1.36
C LEU A 37 17.96 0.41 0.90
N LEU A 38 16.97 0.66 0.04
CA LEU A 38 16.12 -0.40 -0.52
C LEU A 38 16.94 -1.41 -1.35
N PHE A 39 17.90 -0.97 -2.14
CA PHE A 39 18.81 -1.85 -2.87
C PHE A 39 19.64 -2.72 -1.93
N GLN A 40 20.23 -2.13 -0.88
CA GLN A 40 21.02 -2.89 0.11
C GLN A 40 20.18 -3.92 0.87
N ILE A 41 18.91 -3.60 1.16
CA ILE A 41 17.99 -4.53 1.81
C ILE A 41 17.55 -5.64 0.85
N HIS A 42 17.36 -5.31 -0.43
CA HIS A 42 16.99 -6.27 -1.46
C HIS A 42 17.99 -7.42 -1.59
N ASP A 43 19.29 -7.16 -1.38
CA ASP A 43 20.35 -8.16 -1.47
C ASP A 43 20.39 -9.13 -0.25
N ILE A 44 19.58 -8.91 0.78
CA ILE A 44 19.52 -9.81 1.94
C ILE A 44 18.83 -11.11 1.50
N GLU A 45 19.56 -12.23 1.57
CA GLU A 45 19.04 -13.57 1.30
C GLU A 45 17.87 -13.89 2.26
N ASP A 46 16.98 -14.80 1.85
CA ASP A 46 15.81 -15.24 2.61
C ASP A 46 14.77 -14.15 2.95
N LEU A 47 15.04 -12.87 2.74
CA LEU A 47 14.02 -11.85 2.75
C LEU A 47 13.22 -11.93 1.45
N LEU A 48 11.91 -12.08 1.56
CA LEU A 48 11.04 -12.26 0.40
C LEU A 48 10.34 -10.97 -0.03
N ARG A 49 10.05 -10.07 0.92
CA ARG A 49 9.32 -8.83 0.65
C ARG A 49 9.81 -7.65 1.47
N ILE A 50 9.81 -6.49 0.83
CA ILE A 50 10.10 -5.19 1.43
C ILE A 50 8.86 -4.32 1.23
N ARG A 51 8.39 -3.72 2.32
CA ARG A 51 7.34 -2.68 2.32
C ARG A 51 7.86 -1.43 2.99
N PHE A 52 7.28 -0.32 2.63
CA PHE A 52 7.43 0.92 3.40
C PHE A 52 6.10 1.68 3.45
N THR A 53 5.96 2.53 4.43
CA THR A 53 4.77 3.37 4.60
C THR A 53 5.19 4.78 5.02
N THR A 54 4.19 5.69 5.09
CA THR A 54 4.41 7.08 5.51
C THR A 54 5.31 7.86 4.53
N SER A 55 5.03 7.71 3.23
CA SER A 55 5.66 8.50 2.18
C SER A 55 5.07 9.91 2.11
N HIS A 56 5.88 10.88 1.67
CA HIS A 56 5.39 12.22 1.38
C HIS A 56 5.54 12.51 -0.13
N PRO A 57 4.50 13.01 -0.83
CA PRO A 57 4.56 13.24 -2.27
C PRO A 57 5.73 14.12 -2.72
N LYS A 58 6.08 15.14 -1.91
CA LYS A 58 7.24 16.00 -2.18
C LYS A 58 8.55 15.21 -2.33
N ASP A 59 8.72 14.16 -1.52
CA ASP A 59 9.96 13.39 -1.42
C ASP A 59 9.95 12.11 -2.24
N LEU A 60 8.91 11.88 -3.05
CA LEU A 60 8.88 10.79 -4.02
C LEU A 60 9.78 11.15 -5.20
N SER A 61 11.02 10.66 -5.16
CA SER A 61 12.05 10.90 -6.18
C SER A 61 11.88 9.95 -7.38
N LYS A 62 12.52 10.33 -8.52
CA LYS A 62 12.61 9.48 -9.71
C LYS A 62 13.19 8.11 -9.35
N ASN A 63 14.32 8.09 -8.66
CA ASN A 63 15.01 6.85 -8.28
C ASN A 63 14.15 5.93 -7.41
N LEU A 64 13.29 6.50 -6.53
CA LEU A 64 12.35 5.69 -5.74
C LEU A 64 11.24 5.11 -6.61
N ILE A 65 10.74 5.85 -7.59
CA ILE A 65 9.76 5.33 -8.55
C ILE A 65 10.39 4.20 -9.38
N ASP A 66 11.60 4.41 -9.90
CA ASP A 66 12.31 3.44 -10.71
C ASP A 66 12.64 2.15 -9.91
N ALA A 67 12.81 2.24 -8.59
CA ALA A 67 13.01 1.08 -7.72
C ALA A 67 11.85 0.08 -7.76
N PHE A 68 10.61 0.50 -8.05
CA PHE A 68 9.47 -0.41 -8.17
C PHE A 68 9.55 -1.36 -9.37
N SER A 69 10.30 -1.02 -10.42
CA SER A 69 10.58 -1.92 -11.54
C SER A 69 11.84 -2.75 -11.34
N GLY A 70 12.84 -2.20 -10.63
CA GLY A 70 14.15 -2.85 -10.47
C GLY A 70 14.24 -3.84 -9.31
N LEU A 71 13.39 -3.70 -8.27
CA LEU A 71 13.47 -4.50 -7.05
C LEU A 71 12.30 -5.47 -6.94
N ASN A 72 12.50 -6.74 -7.31
CA ASN A 72 11.43 -7.75 -7.29
C ASN A 72 10.91 -8.08 -5.87
N LYS A 73 11.69 -7.83 -4.81
CA LYS A 73 11.25 -7.97 -3.41
C LYS A 73 10.46 -6.74 -2.92
N LEU A 74 10.57 -5.59 -3.60
CA LEU A 74 9.80 -4.41 -3.26
C LEU A 74 8.33 -4.61 -3.62
N CYS A 75 7.46 -4.54 -2.62
CA CYS A 75 6.04 -4.74 -2.82
C CYS A 75 5.45 -3.63 -3.69
N LYS A 76 4.61 -4.00 -4.64
CA LYS A 76 3.93 -3.08 -5.57
C LYS A 76 2.78 -2.33 -4.86
N HIS A 77 3.12 -1.60 -3.83
CA HIS A 77 2.18 -0.80 -3.06
C HIS A 77 2.89 0.43 -2.48
N ILE A 78 2.27 1.58 -2.64
CA ILE A 78 2.71 2.82 -2.01
C ILE A 78 1.55 3.53 -1.31
N HIS A 79 1.80 4.00 -0.08
CA HIS A 79 0.91 4.93 0.59
C HIS A 79 1.40 6.36 0.34
N LEU A 80 0.62 7.14 -0.42
CA LEU A 80 0.98 8.47 -0.90
C LEU A 80 -0.12 9.49 -0.54
N PRO A 81 -0.11 10.03 0.69
CA PRO A 81 -1.13 10.95 1.19
C PRO A 81 -1.20 12.24 0.41
N VAL A 82 -2.27 12.48 -0.35
CA VAL A 82 -2.46 13.73 -1.11
C VAL A 82 -3.06 14.84 -0.26
N GLN A 83 -3.87 14.51 0.73
CA GLN A 83 -4.57 15.37 1.68
C GLN A 83 -5.74 16.17 1.09
N SER A 84 -5.64 16.76 -0.09
CA SER A 84 -6.69 17.50 -0.81
C SER A 84 -6.41 17.52 -2.31
N GLY A 85 -7.47 17.62 -3.12
CA GLY A 85 -7.38 17.84 -4.57
C GLY A 85 -7.30 19.31 -4.98
N SER A 86 -7.38 20.25 -4.03
CA SER A 86 -7.31 21.70 -4.29
C SER A 86 -5.92 22.26 -3.96
N ASN A 87 -5.33 22.95 -4.95
CA ASN A 87 -4.05 23.66 -4.75
C ASN A 87 -4.15 24.77 -3.68
N LEU A 88 -5.32 25.40 -3.54
CA LEU A 88 -5.56 26.39 -2.49
C LEU A 88 -5.46 25.75 -1.10
N ILE A 89 -6.15 24.63 -0.91
CA ILE A 89 -6.17 23.90 0.36
C ILE A 89 -4.80 23.29 0.66
N LEU A 90 -4.14 22.70 -0.35
CA LEU A 90 -2.76 22.18 -0.18
C LEU A 90 -1.80 23.27 0.30
N ARG A 91 -1.84 24.49 -0.27
CA ARG A 91 -1.05 25.63 0.21
C ARG A 91 -1.38 26.00 1.64
N ARG A 92 -2.67 26.06 2.01
CA ARG A 92 -3.11 26.34 3.38
C ARG A 92 -2.67 25.28 4.38
N MET A 93 -2.60 24.02 3.96
CA MET A 93 -2.03 22.90 4.72
C MET A 93 -0.50 22.89 4.74
N ASN A 94 0.15 23.90 4.14
CA ASN A 94 1.60 24.00 3.99
C ASN A 94 2.22 22.81 3.24
N ARG A 95 1.47 22.19 2.31
CA ARG A 95 1.99 21.16 1.44
C ARG A 95 2.87 21.81 0.35
N LYS A 96 4.02 21.22 0.09
CA LYS A 96 5.03 21.78 -0.84
C LYS A 96 4.95 21.09 -2.20
N TYR A 97 3.75 20.82 -2.67
CA TYR A 97 3.44 20.27 -3.99
C TYR A 97 2.04 20.72 -4.41
N THR A 98 1.81 20.71 -5.72
CA THR A 98 0.50 20.96 -6.34
C THR A 98 -0.20 19.64 -6.65
N ARG A 99 -1.49 19.75 -6.99
CA ARG A 99 -2.28 18.63 -7.51
C ARG A 99 -1.68 18.06 -8.79
N GLU A 100 -1.24 18.90 -9.69
CA GLU A 100 -0.65 18.54 -10.98
C GLU A 100 0.64 17.75 -10.79
N GLU A 101 1.55 18.24 -9.97
CA GLU A 101 2.78 17.53 -9.59
C GLU A 101 2.51 16.17 -8.92
N TYR A 102 1.42 16.08 -8.15
CA TYR A 102 1.00 14.81 -7.56
C TYR A 102 0.53 13.83 -8.63
N LEU A 103 -0.33 14.26 -9.56
CA LEU A 103 -0.83 13.44 -10.67
C LEU A 103 0.31 12.97 -11.58
N GLU A 104 1.25 13.83 -11.95
CA GLU A 104 2.44 13.45 -12.73
C GLU A 104 3.24 12.32 -12.07
N LYS A 105 3.37 12.35 -10.73
CA LYS A 105 4.04 11.27 -9.98
C LYS A 105 3.25 9.97 -9.99
N VAL A 106 1.92 10.05 -9.89
CA VAL A 106 1.02 8.90 -10.00
C VAL A 106 1.11 8.28 -11.40
N ASP A 107 1.05 9.10 -12.44
CA ASP A 107 1.14 8.65 -13.84
C ASP A 107 2.49 7.97 -14.10
N ARG A 108 3.55 8.54 -13.55
CA ARG A 108 4.89 7.93 -13.65
C ARG A 108 4.98 6.60 -12.88
N LEU A 109 4.40 6.50 -11.69
CA LEU A 109 4.32 5.24 -10.94
C LEU A 109 3.62 4.15 -11.77
N HIS A 110 2.47 4.47 -12.37
CA HIS A 110 1.74 3.53 -13.24
C HIS A 110 2.50 3.20 -14.52
N SER A 111 3.23 4.16 -15.11
CA SER A 111 4.09 3.91 -16.28
C SER A 111 5.20 2.91 -15.98
N ILE A 112 5.85 3.01 -14.82
CA ILE A 112 6.96 2.15 -14.41
C ILE A 112 6.48 0.82 -13.81
N CYS A 113 5.38 0.83 -13.07
CA CYS A 113 4.79 -0.33 -12.42
C CYS A 113 3.25 -0.30 -12.60
N PRO A 114 2.72 -0.80 -13.74
CA PRO A 114 1.30 -0.70 -14.08
C PRO A 114 0.36 -1.27 -13.01
N ASP A 115 0.80 -2.32 -12.30
CA ASP A 115 0.01 -3.00 -11.27
C ASP A 115 0.18 -2.39 -9.87
N ILE A 116 0.84 -1.22 -9.74
CA ILE A 116 1.08 -0.63 -8.42
C ILE A 116 -0.24 -0.23 -7.76
N ALA A 117 -0.44 -0.69 -6.53
CA ALA A 117 -1.55 -0.24 -5.70
C ALA A 117 -1.17 1.06 -4.97
N ILE A 118 -2.03 2.07 -5.09
CA ILE A 118 -1.83 3.37 -4.44
C ILE A 118 -2.90 3.56 -3.37
N SER A 119 -2.46 3.87 -2.15
CA SER A 119 -3.36 4.32 -1.08
C SER A 119 -3.06 5.76 -0.67
N THR A 120 -4.07 6.45 -0.15
CA THR A 120 -3.96 7.88 0.19
C THR A 120 -4.72 8.23 1.47
N ASP A 121 -4.38 9.40 2.04
CA ASP A 121 -5.15 10.08 3.07
C ASP A 121 -5.74 11.37 2.50
N ILE A 122 -6.97 11.69 2.92
CA ILE A 122 -7.68 12.92 2.57
C ILE A 122 -8.25 13.56 3.84
N ILE A 123 -8.08 14.87 3.97
CA ILE A 123 -8.65 15.67 5.05
C ILE A 123 -9.72 16.57 4.44
N LEU A 124 -10.94 16.50 4.98
CA LEU A 124 -12.12 17.19 4.51
C LEU A 124 -12.56 18.26 5.47
N GLY A 125 -13.06 19.37 4.93
CA GLY A 125 -13.51 20.51 5.71
C GLY A 125 -12.36 21.26 6.40
N PHE A 126 -11.20 21.31 5.76
CA PHE A 126 -10.11 22.19 6.20
C PHE A 126 -10.59 23.66 6.17
N PRO A 127 -10.17 24.53 7.12
CA PRO A 127 -10.63 25.91 7.14
C PRO A 127 -10.47 26.61 5.79
N GLY A 128 -11.58 27.15 5.26
CA GLY A 128 -11.66 27.81 3.96
C GLY A 128 -11.82 26.90 2.75
N GLU A 129 -12.11 25.58 2.95
CA GLU A 129 -12.46 24.68 1.86
C GLU A 129 -13.86 24.99 1.34
N THR A 130 -13.94 25.43 0.07
CA THR A 130 -15.21 25.71 -0.62
C THR A 130 -15.82 24.43 -1.23
N PRO A 131 -17.07 24.47 -1.74
CA PRO A 131 -17.62 23.37 -2.53
C PRO A 131 -16.76 23.05 -3.76
N GLU A 132 -16.25 24.05 -4.47
CA GLU A 132 -15.39 23.90 -5.65
C GLU A 132 -14.05 23.25 -5.30
N ASP A 133 -13.49 23.51 -4.11
CA ASP A 133 -12.29 22.84 -3.62
C ASP A 133 -12.56 21.37 -3.31
N PHE A 134 -13.73 21.07 -2.77
CA PHE A 134 -14.18 19.71 -2.53
C PHE A 134 -14.40 18.95 -3.84
N ASP A 135 -15.02 19.57 -4.85
CA ASP A 135 -15.20 18.97 -6.18
C ASP A 135 -13.87 18.61 -6.85
N LYS A 136 -12.84 19.46 -6.70
CA LYS A 136 -11.48 19.13 -7.15
C LYS A 136 -10.91 17.90 -6.43
N THR A 137 -11.27 17.71 -5.19
CA THR A 137 -10.85 16.52 -4.43
C THR A 137 -11.55 15.26 -4.93
N LEU A 138 -12.86 15.33 -5.22
CA LEU A 138 -13.59 14.23 -5.85
C LEU A 138 -13.05 13.89 -7.23
N ASP A 139 -12.77 14.92 -8.05
CA ASP A 139 -12.20 14.73 -9.40
C ASP A 139 -10.80 14.08 -9.34
N LEU A 140 -9.96 14.45 -8.38
CA LEU A 140 -8.67 13.79 -8.16
C LEU A 140 -8.83 12.31 -7.79
N ILE A 141 -9.76 11.98 -6.89
CA ILE A 141 -10.05 10.59 -6.52
C ILE A 141 -10.49 9.78 -7.74
N LYS A 142 -11.35 10.34 -8.59
CA LYS A 142 -11.84 9.72 -9.82
C LYS A 142 -10.71 9.48 -10.84
N LYS A 143 -9.75 10.40 -10.94
CA LYS A 143 -8.60 10.27 -11.85
C LYS A 143 -7.60 9.21 -11.40
N VAL A 144 -7.33 9.12 -10.10
CA VAL A 144 -6.33 8.19 -9.57
C VAL A 144 -6.89 6.79 -9.35
N GLU A 145 -8.18 6.67 -9.04
CA GLU A 145 -8.84 5.39 -8.70
C GLU A 145 -8.04 4.61 -7.63
N TYR A 146 -7.93 5.16 -6.43
CA TYR A 146 -7.12 4.57 -5.35
C TYR A 146 -7.54 3.15 -4.98
N ASP A 147 -6.56 2.29 -4.67
CA ASP A 147 -6.80 0.94 -4.14
C ASP A 147 -7.33 0.93 -2.72
N ASN A 148 -6.95 1.95 -1.94
CA ASN A 148 -7.48 2.21 -0.62
C ASN A 148 -7.40 3.70 -0.31
N LEU A 149 -8.40 4.21 0.41
CA LEU A 149 -8.50 5.61 0.77
C LEU A 149 -8.92 5.74 2.23
N PHE A 150 -8.21 6.57 2.96
CA PHE A 150 -8.56 6.97 4.32
C PHE A 150 -8.97 8.44 4.29
N ALA A 151 -10.16 8.72 4.79
CA ALA A 151 -10.69 10.07 4.84
C ALA A 151 -10.98 10.49 6.28
N PHE A 152 -10.66 11.73 6.59
CA PHE A 152 -10.80 12.30 7.93
C PHE A 152 -11.45 13.67 7.85
N LYS A 153 -12.37 13.96 8.78
CA LYS A 153 -12.82 15.34 9.00
C LYS A 153 -11.67 16.13 9.63
N TYR A 154 -11.46 17.34 9.15
CA TYR A 154 -10.56 18.26 9.83
C TYR A 154 -11.07 18.52 11.26
N SER A 155 -10.18 18.45 12.21
CA SER A 155 -10.40 18.88 13.60
C SER A 155 -9.25 19.77 14.06
N ASP A 156 -9.59 20.80 14.84
CA ASP A 156 -8.59 21.67 15.43
C ASP A 156 -7.66 20.86 16.36
N ARG A 157 -6.38 21.15 16.26
CA ARG A 157 -5.37 20.56 17.14
C ARG A 157 -4.71 21.68 17.95
N PRO A 158 -4.50 21.48 19.25
CA PRO A 158 -3.76 22.45 20.06
C PRO A 158 -2.43 22.84 19.38
N TYR A 159 -2.13 24.12 19.39
CA TYR A 159 -0.89 24.70 18.82
C TYR A 159 -0.74 24.61 17.28
N ALA A 160 -1.70 24.07 16.54
CA ALA A 160 -1.66 24.10 15.10
C ALA A 160 -2.12 25.47 14.57
N LEU A 161 -1.36 26.08 13.66
CA LEU A 161 -1.69 27.38 13.06
C LEU A 161 -3.08 27.39 12.42
N ALA A 162 -3.48 26.26 11.83
CA ALA A 162 -4.78 26.10 11.18
C ALA A 162 -5.99 26.26 12.14
N THR A 163 -5.79 26.12 13.46
CA THR A 163 -6.83 26.37 14.46
C THR A 163 -7.32 27.83 14.42
N GLY A 164 -6.42 28.78 14.12
CA GLY A 164 -6.75 30.19 13.97
C GLY A 164 -7.23 30.62 12.58
N TYR A 165 -7.32 29.71 11.62
CA TYR A 165 -7.72 30.08 10.26
C TYR A 165 -9.22 30.39 10.19
N PRO A 166 -9.61 31.44 9.42
CA PRO A 166 -11.00 31.77 9.15
C PRO A 166 -11.62 30.77 8.17
N GLY A 167 -12.97 30.78 8.08
CA GLY A 167 -13.70 29.95 7.14
C GLY A 167 -13.85 28.51 7.62
N LYS A 168 -14.11 28.32 8.92
CA LYS A 168 -14.42 26.98 9.47
C LYS A 168 -15.64 26.38 8.78
N VAL A 169 -15.49 25.15 8.31
CA VAL A 169 -16.58 24.38 7.69
C VAL A 169 -17.43 23.75 8.78
N SER A 170 -18.76 23.78 8.64
CA SER A 170 -19.68 23.19 9.63
C SER A 170 -19.51 21.67 9.72
N GLU A 171 -19.81 21.10 10.90
CA GLU A 171 -19.70 19.65 11.12
C GLU A 171 -20.66 18.85 10.21
N LEU A 172 -21.81 19.41 9.87
CA LEU A 172 -22.75 18.79 8.94
C LEU A 172 -22.12 18.64 7.55
N VAL A 173 -21.57 19.72 6.99
CA VAL A 173 -20.90 19.70 5.67
C VAL A 173 -19.68 18.79 5.70
N LYS A 174 -18.89 18.79 6.77
CA LYS A 174 -17.76 17.85 6.91
C LYS A 174 -18.21 16.39 6.88
N LYS A 175 -19.35 16.08 7.52
CA LYS A 175 -19.91 14.73 7.54
C LYS A 175 -20.37 14.31 6.14
N GLU A 176 -21.10 15.15 5.44
CA GLU A 176 -21.58 14.90 4.07
C GLU A 176 -20.41 14.65 3.12
N ARG A 177 -19.37 15.50 3.17
CA ARG A 177 -18.16 15.33 2.37
C ARG A 177 -17.42 14.04 2.69
N LEU A 178 -17.33 13.68 3.98
CA LEU A 178 -16.70 12.43 4.40
C LEU A 178 -17.44 11.21 3.86
N GLU A 179 -18.75 11.18 3.96
CA GLU A 179 -19.60 10.08 3.45
C GLU A 179 -19.39 9.93 1.93
N ALA A 180 -19.47 11.02 1.17
CA ALA A 180 -19.26 11.01 -0.28
C ALA A 180 -17.87 10.47 -0.68
N VAL A 181 -16.81 10.89 0.01
CA VAL A 181 -15.45 10.42 -0.27
C VAL A 181 -15.25 8.95 0.11
N LEU A 182 -15.80 8.52 1.24
CA LEU A 182 -15.72 7.11 1.67
C LEU A 182 -16.49 6.19 0.72
N ASP A 183 -17.64 6.61 0.22
CA ASP A 183 -18.42 5.80 -0.71
C ASP A 183 -17.73 5.68 -2.07
N LEU A 184 -17.18 6.78 -2.59
CA LEU A 184 -16.37 6.76 -3.81
C LEU A 184 -15.11 5.88 -3.63
N GLY A 185 -14.45 5.96 -2.49
CA GLY A 185 -13.29 5.10 -2.17
C GLY A 185 -13.64 3.62 -2.12
N LYS A 186 -14.80 3.26 -1.52
CA LYS A 186 -15.32 1.87 -1.51
C LYS A 186 -15.63 1.37 -2.92
N GLU A 187 -16.21 2.22 -3.77
CA GLU A 187 -16.52 1.89 -5.16
C GLU A 187 -15.26 1.48 -5.92
N TYR A 188 -14.21 2.31 -5.89
CA TYR A 188 -12.95 2.01 -6.58
C TYR A 188 -12.22 0.81 -5.99
N ALA A 189 -12.15 0.69 -4.66
CA ALA A 189 -11.56 -0.47 -4.02
C ALA A 189 -12.28 -1.77 -4.43
N ALA A 190 -13.63 -1.75 -4.47
CA ALA A 190 -14.43 -2.89 -4.92
C ALA A 190 -14.22 -3.19 -6.41
N LYS A 191 -14.17 -2.16 -7.28
CA LYS A 191 -13.89 -2.30 -8.73
C LYS A 191 -12.54 -3.00 -8.94
N LYS A 192 -11.47 -2.49 -8.32
CA LYS A 192 -10.12 -3.06 -8.43
C LYS A 192 -10.01 -4.46 -7.82
N ASN A 193 -10.71 -4.74 -6.73
CA ASN A 193 -10.72 -6.08 -6.16
C ASN A 193 -11.48 -7.07 -7.06
N ARG A 194 -12.60 -6.67 -7.66
CA ARG A 194 -13.36 -7.52 -8.60
C ARG A 194 -12.56 -7.85 -9.85
N SER A 195 -11.72 -6.95 -10.36
CA SER A 195 -10.89 -7.23 -11.54
C SER A 195 -9.85 -8.35 -11.31
N LEU A 196 -9.59 -8.72 -10.07
CA LEU A 196 -8.69 -9.83 -9.74
C LEU A 196 -9.40 -11.20 -9.69
N ILE A 197 -10.73 -11.26 -9.80
CA ILE A 197 -11.44 -12.54 -9.83
C ILE A 197 -10.99 -13.33 -11.06
N GLY A 198 -10.61 -14.60 -10.85
CA GLY A 198 -10.05 -15.49 -11.86
C GLY A 198 -8.53 -15.39 -12.03
N SER A 199 -7.88 -14.35 -11.48
CA SER A 199 -6.42 -14.26 -11.49
C SER A 199 -5.77 -15.18 -10.46
N THR A 200 -4.49 -15.50 -10.68
CA THR A 200 -3.65 -16.22 -9.70
C THR A 200 -2.66 -15.26 -9.08
N GLU A 201 -2.78 -15.06 -7.76
CA GLU A 201 -1.96 -14.14 -6.99
C GLU A 201 -0.91 -14.87 -6.14
N LEU A 202 0.29 -14.30 -6.05
CA LEU A 202 1.35 -14.78 -5.16
C LEU A 202 1.17 -14.18 -3.76
N ILE A 203 0.88 -15.02 -2.78
CA ILE A 203 0.50 -14.63 -1.42
C ILE A 203 1.60 -14.98 -0.43
N LEU A 204 2.01 -14.04 0.42
CA LEU A 204 2.78 -14.33 1.63
C LEU A 204 1.80 -14.70 2.76
N VAL A 205 1.92 -15.91 3.28
CA VAL A 205 1.05 -16.44 4.34
C VAL A 205 1.34 -15.75 5.66
N GLU A 206 0.33 -15.12 6.27
CA GLU A 206 0.43 -14.47 7.59
C GLU A 206 -0.10 -15.35 8.72
N GLY A 207 -0.84 -16.41 8.41
CA GLY A 207 -1.41 -17.35 9.37
C GLY A 207 -2.90 -17.63 9.11
N PHE A 208 -3.63 -18.03 10.16
CA PHE A 208 -5.07 -18.28 10.04
C PHE A 208 -5.87 -16.99 9.91
N SER A 209 -6.98 -17.04 9.15
CA SER A 209 -7.88 -15.90 8.98
C SER A 209 -8.48 -15.44 10.34
N LYS A 210 -8.88 -14.16 10.40
CA LYS A 210 -9.46 -13.58 11.63
C LYS A 210 -10.74 -14.32 12.09
N LYS A 211 -11.54 -14.83 11.18
CA LYS A 211 -12.74 -15.64 11.49
C LYS A 211 -12.35 -16.92 12.23
N GLN A 212 -11.34 -17.64 11.75
CA GLN A 212 -10.91 -18.88 12.36
C GLN A 212 -10.17 -18.71 13.69
N ARG A 213 -9.57 -17.56 13.95
CA ARG A 213 -8.98 -17.27 15.26
C ARG A 213 -10.06 -17.12 16.36
N LYS A 214 -11.29 -16.73 15.99
CA LYS A 214 -12.39 -16.43 16.91
C LYS A 214 -13.30 -17.63 17.23
N SER A 215 -13.37 -18.66 16.39
CA SER A 215 -14.30 -19.78 16.52
C SER A 215 -13.65 -21.14 16.34
N VAL A 216 -13.71 -21.99 17.37
CA VAL A 216 -13.28 -23.40 17.30
C VAL A 216 -14.27 -24.23 16.48
N ALA A 217 -15.56 -23.87 16.47
CA ALA A 217 -16.62 -24.56 15.72
C ALA A 217 -16.45 -24.40 14.19
N ASP A 218 -16.05 -23.20 13.72
CA ASP A 218 -15.82 -22.95 12.28
C ASP A 218 -14.69 -23.80 11.70
N ARG A 219 -13.77 -24.27 12.54
CA ARG A 219 -12.66 -25.15 12.10
C ARG A 219 -13.12 -26.54 11.67
N LYS A 220 -14.24 -27.03 12.20
CA LYS A 220 -14.76 -28.37 11.92
C LYS A 220 -15.63 -28.42 10.67
N ILE A 221 -16.31 -27.30 10.34
CA ILE A 221 -17.35 -27.26 9.29
C ILE A 221 -16.77 -26.82 7.94
N ASN A 222 -15.85 -25.84 7.90
CA ASN A 222 -15.42 -25.19 6.65
C ASN A 222 -13.93 -25.42 6.28
N GLY A 223 -13.25 -26.39 6.91
CA GLY A 223 -11.81 -26.58 6.73
C GLY A 223 -10.98 -25.40 7.31
N ARG A 224 -9.65 -25.52 7.24
CA ARG A 224 -8.75 -24.46 7.74
C ARG A 224 -8.65 -23.32 6.72
N GLN A 225 -9.12 -22.12 7.09
CA GLN A 225 -8.96 -20.92 6.29
C GLN A 225 -7.72 -20.13 6.72
N TRP A 226 -6.86 -19.85 5.77
CA TRP A 226 -5.64 -19.07 5.93
C TRP A 226 -5.86 -17.62 5.49
N SER A 227 -4.94 -16.75 5.87
CA SER A 227 -4.88 -15.38 5.43
C SER A 227 -3.45 -15.00 5.09
N GLY A 228 -3.30 -14.14 4.09
CA GLY A 228 -2.02 -13.57 3.71
C GLY A 228 -2.23 -12.32 2.85
N ARG A 229 -1.15 -11.81 2.28
CA ARG A 229 -1.19 -10.59 1.47
C ARG A 229 -0.52 -10.76 0.11
N THR A 230 -1.08 -10.06 -0.89
CA THR A 230 -0.43 -9.83 -2.18
C THR A 230 0.73 -8.83 -2.05
N SER A 231 1.55 -8.69 -3.09
CA SER A 231 2.52 -7.60 -3.20
C SER A 231 1.83 -6.23 -3.19
N THR A 232 0.62 -6.13 -3.74
CA THR A 232 -0.23 -4.93 -3.76
C THR A 232 -0.96 -4.65 -2.44
N ASN A 233 -0.58 -5.33 -1.36
CA ASN A 233 -1.12 -5.16 -0.01
C ASN A 233 -2.59 -5.60 0.18
N LYS A 234 -3.18 -6.33 -0.76
CA LYS A 234 -4.55 -6.83 -0.63
C LYS A 234 -4.57 -8.07 0.27
N ILE A 235 -5.53 -8.11 1.19
CA ILE A 235 -5.75 -9.26 2.09
C ILE A 235 -6.44 -10.36 1.29
N VAL A 236 -5.89 -11.56 1.33
CA VAL A 236 -6.48 -12.76 0.72
C VAL A 236 -6.75 -13.80 1.81
N ASN A 237 -8.01 -14.20 1.94
CA ASN A 237 -8.41 -15.33 2.75
C ASN A 237 -8.57 -16.55 1.83
N PHE A 238 -7.95 -17.66 2.14
CA PHE A 238 -7.93 -18.80 1.21
C PHE A 238 -7.99 -20.14 1.93
N THR A 239 -8.42 -21.15 1.19
CA THR A 239 -8.49 -22.54 1.63
C THR A 239 -7.62 -23.41 0.73
N LYS A 240 -7.30 -24.62 1.18
CA LYS A 240 -6.72 -25.64 0.32
C LYS A 240 -7.73 -26.05 -0.75
N GLY A 241 -7.26 -26.20 -1.99
CA GLY A 241 -8.06 -26.75 -3.10
C GLY A 241 -8.34 -28.25 -2.93
N ARG A 242 -9.27 -28.77 -3.75
CA ARG A 242 -9.42 -30.22 -3.93
C ARG A 242 -8.13 -30.73 -4.58
N GLY A 243 -7.50 -31.76 -4.03
CA GLY A 243 -6.23 -32.31 -4.56
C GLY A 243 -5.00 -32.00 -3.70
N PHE A 244 -5.08 -31.11 -2.76
CA PHE A 244 -4.02 -30.94 -1.75
C PHE A 244 -3.98 -32.15 -0.83
N TYR A 245 -2.89 -32.90 -0.87
CA TYR A 245 -2.69 -34.05 0.01
C TYR A 245 -2.56 -33.60 1.47
N SER A 246 -2.93 -34.50 2.39
CA SER A 246 -2.89 -34.23 3.85
C SER A 246 -1.52 -33.81 4.38
N ASN A 247 -0.45 -34.12 3.64
CA ASN A 247 0.94 -33.83 4.01
C ASN A 247 1.43 -32.44 3.61
N ASP A 248 0.71 -31.71 2.74
CA ASP A 248 1.09 -30.36 2.36
C ASP A 248 0.76 -29.36 3.48
N VAL A 249 1.73 -28.99 4.26
CA VAL A 249 1.56 -28.07 5.38
C VAL A 249 1.75 -26.63 4.90
N ILE A 250 0.65 -25.86 4.94
CA ILE A 250 0.75 -24.39 4.76
C ILE A 250 1.27 -23.81 6.08
N SER A 251 2.33 -22.99 5.98
CA SER A 251 2.97 -22.36 7.13
C SER A 251 3.09 -20.84 6.97
N LYS A 252 3.17 -20.13 8.10
CA LYS A 252 3.43 -18.69 8.12
C LYS A 252 4.79 -18.39 7.49
N GLY A 253 4.87 -17.33 6.68
CA GLY A 253 6.09 -16.92 5.98
C GLY A 253 6.31 -17.64 4.64
N GLN A 254 5.45 -18.59 4.28
CA GLN A 254 5.51 -19.28 2.99
C GLN A 254 4.87 -18.41 1.89
N MET A 255 5.46 -18.44 0.69
CA MET A 255 4.86 -17.87 -0.51
C MET A 255 4.07 -18.95 -1.24
N ILE A 256 2.81 -18.68 -1.53
CA ILE A 256 1.91 -19.61 -2.22
C ILE A 256 1.11 -18.91 -3.32
N ARG A 257 0.70 -19.67 -4.33
CA ARG A 257 -0.18 -19.20 -5.40
C ARG A 257 -1.63 -19.50 -5.04
N VAL A 258 -2.49 -18.49 -5.14
CA VAL A 258 -3.92 -18.58 -4.83
C VAL A 258 -4.70 -18.03 -6.01
N GLN A 259 -5.60 -18.83 -6.56
CA GLN A 259 -6.59 -18.35 -7.52
C GLN A 259 -7.66 -17.59 -6.76
N ILE A 260 -7.98 -16.39 -7.24
CA ILE A 260 -8.99 -15.53 -6.62
C ILE A 260 -10.37 -15.92 -7.14
N ASP A 261 -11.22 -16.40 -6.23
CA ASP A 261 -12.57 -16.87 -6.57
C ASP A 261 -13.64 -15.79 -6.34
N LYS A 262 -13.42 -14.94 -5.30
CA LYS A 262 -14.38 -13.90 -4.87
C LYS A 262 -13.65 -12.69 -4.34
N ALA A 263 -14.30 -11.53 -4.47
CA ALA A 263 -13.81 -10.25 -3.95
C ALA A 263 -14.86 -9.55 -3.11
N SER A 264 -14.42 -8.88 -2.06
CA SER A 264 -15.18 -7.89 -1.29
C SER A 264 -14.47 -6.55 -1.35
N VAL A 265 -15.04 -5.50 -0.76
CA VAL A 265 -14.41 -4.17 -0.71
C VAL A 265 -13.01 -4.22 -0.06
N HIS A 266 -12.83 -5.02 0.99
CA HIS A 266 -11.62 -5.00 1.81
C HIS A 266 -10.77 -6.29 1.77
N SER A 267 -11.23 -7.31 1.08
CA SER A 267 -10.50 -8.59 1.01
C SER A 267 -10.91 -9.44 -0.18
N LEU A 268 -10.00 -10.30 -0.57
CA LEU A 268 -10.16 -11.32 -1.59
C LEU A 268 -10.34 -12.69 -0.92
N PHE A 269 -10.96 -13.61 -1.64
CA PHE A 269 -11.13 -15.00 -1.24
C PHE A 269 -10.69 -15.90 -2.38
N GLY A 270 -10.00 -16.98 -2.05
CA GLY A 270 -9.48 -17.85 -3.09
C GLY A 270 -9.12 -19.24 -2.61
N THR A 271 -8.62 -20.01 -3.57
CA THR A 271 -8.22 -21.40 -3.40
C THR A 271 -6.77 -21.58 -3.84
N VAL A 272 -5.99 -22.30 -3.06
CA VAL A 272 -4.58 -22.59 -3.40
C VAL A 272 -4.54 -23.42 -4.68
N VAL A 273 -3.71 -22.99 -5.63
CA VAL A 273 -3.49 -23.71 -6.88
C VAL A 273 -2.43 -24.79 -6.66
N GLU A 274 -2.63 -25.99 -7.23
CA GLU A 274 -1.66 -27.09 -7.20
C GLU A 274 -0.31 -26.64 -7.77
N GLY A 275 0.78 -27.11 -7.15
CA GLY A 275 2.14 -26.79 -7.58
C GLY A 275 2.79 -25.66 -6.77
N GLY A 276 2.42 -25.50 -5.51
CA GLY A 276 3.13 -24.63 -4.56
C GLY A 276 4.58 -25.09 -4.34
N GLU A 277 5.40 -25.10 -5.40
CA GLU A 277 6.85 -25.08 -5.25
C GLU A 277 7.20 -23.96 -4.27
N LYS A 278 8.14 -24.22 -3.37
CA LYS A 278 8.81 -23.16 -2.62
C LYS A 278 9.30 -22.15 -3.65
N VAL A 279 8.52 -21.09 -3.89
CA VAL A 279 8.90 -20.06 -4.88
C VAL A 279 10.12 -19.39 -4.29
N SER A 280 11.28 -19.87 -4.73
CA SER A 280 12.51 -19.09 -4.63
C SER A 280 12.28 -17.86 -5.50
N VAL A 281 12.23 -16.68 -4.89
CA VAL A 281 12.21 -15.44 -5.65
C VAL A 281 13.47 -15.41 -6.49
N PRO A 282 13.39 -15.33 -7.85
CA PRO A 282 14.57 -15.36 -8.69
C PRO A 282 15.51 -14.24 -8.28
N THR A 283 16.73 -14.59 -7.94
CA THR A 283 17.76 -13.64 -7.48
C THR A 283 18.41 -12.89 -8.64
N LYS A 284 17.83 -12.92 -9.86
CA LYS A 284 18.46 -12.32 -11.04
C LYS A 284 17.52 -11.39 -11.79
N GLN A 285 17.76 -10.09 -11.60
CA GLN A 285 18.06 -9.13 -12.67
C GLN A 285 18.49 -7.82 -12.01
N ARG A 286 19.80 -7.59 -11.96
CA ARG A 286 20.35 -6.26 -11.69
C ARG A 286 20.20 -5.45 -12.98
N VAL A 287 19.14 -4.67 -13.09
CA VAL A 287 19.10 -3.55 -14.03
C VAL A 287 19.35 -2.30 -13.18
N PHE A 288 20.61 -1.96 -13.01
CA PHE A 288 20.97 -0.66 -12.45
C PHE A 288 20.71 0.41 -13.52
N PRO A 289 20.03 1.51 -13.21
CA PRO A 289 20.17 2.70 -14.02
C PRO A 289 21.64 3.11 -14.02
N PRO A 290 22.24 3.47 -15.15
CA PRO A 290 23.68 3.75 -15.23
C PRO A 290 24.17 4.88 -14.32
N GLU A 291 23.29 5.71 -13.79
CA GLU A 291 23.60 6.85 -12.91
C GLU A 291 23.85 6.48 -11.43
N LEU A 292 23.70 5.21 -11.02
CA LEU A 292 23.97 4.74 -9.66
C LEU A 292 25.31 3.98 -9.52
N VAL A 293 26.10 3.89 -10.60
CA VAL A 293 27.37 3.15 -10.62
C VAL A 293 28.59 4.07 -10.44
N GLU A 294 28.40 5.40 -10.55
CA GLU A 294 29.47 6.39 -10.36
C GLU A 294 29.11 7.33 -9.19
N ALA A 295 29.37 6.91 -7.97
CA ALA A 295 29.56 7.78 -6.81
C ALA A 295 30.33 7.00 -5.71
#